data_a032615280ca5a789cdce8b12502ab88
#
_entry.id   a032615280ca5a789cdce8b12502ab88
#
_cell.length_a   1.000
_cell.length_b   1.000
_cell.length_c   1.000
_cell.angle_alpha   90.00
_cell.angle_beta   90.00
_cell.angle_gamma   90.00
#
_symmetry.space_group_name_H-M   'P 1'
#
loop_
_entity.id
_entity.type
_entity.pdbx_description
1 polymer ?
#
loop_
_entity_poly.entity_id
_entity_poly.type
_entity_poly.pdbx_seq_one_letter_code
_entity_poly.pdbx_strand_id
1 'polypeptide(L)'
;GVESAAQRWGTVPLEQLARPAVALARAGVEVNATQAYLYDILAPIYLSAPEGRATFMPEGRILRAGDRLALPELGDTLERLGRDGAPPFYTGDLAAGVLDTLRPRGAVLTAQDLAAYAAIARTPAQATYREHSVLTNPPPSAGGTLLALAMSRLDAKGEGPPTLGHIVEVMEHAQAQRTPAFLEQLGSTTHISVVDGDGRACAVTATNGEGCGIVVPGSGIHVNNIMGEEDLSPLGFHRATPGARMPSMMAPTAVLEPGGELRLVVGSAGSNRIRSAIL
;
A
#
# COMPACT_ATOMS: atom_id res chain seq x y z
N GLY A 1 -5.42 -8.19 6.64
CA GLY A 1 -6.29 -7.41 5.75
C GLY A 1 -6.99 -8.30 4.73
N VAL A 2 -6.25 -8.94 3.81
CA VAL A 2 -6.81 -9.79 2.73
C VAL A 2 -7.63 -10.94 3.32
N GLU A 3 -7.08 -11.69 4.29
CA GLU A 3 -7.82 -12.77 4.95
C GLU A 3 -9.10 -12.26 5.64
N SER A 4 -9.03 -11.15 6.39
CA SER A 4 -10.22 -10.54 7.01
C SER A 4 -11.28 -10.14 5.98
N ALA A 5 -10.87 -9.63 4.83
CA ALA A 5 -11.78 -9.29 3.75
C ALA A 5 -12.42 -10.55 3.12
N ALA A 6 -11.60 -11.58 2.87
CA ALA A 6 -12.08 -12.86 2.34
C ALA A 6 -13.07 -13.53 3.29
N GLN A 7 -12.80 -13.51 4.61
CA GLN A 7 -13.71 -14.07 5.62
C GLN A 7 -15.04 -13.33 5.74
N ARG A 8 -15.04 -12.00 5.55
CA ARG A 8 -16.26 -11.16 5.72
C ARG A 8 -17.12 -11.06 4.48
N TRP A 9 -16.52 -11.04 3.31
CA TRP A 9 -17.21 -10.76 2.05
C TRP A 9 -16.86 -11.72 0.92
N GLY A 10 -15.86 -12.60 1.12
CA GLY A 10 -15.43 -13.53 0.08
C GLY A 10 -16.44 -14.65 -0.15
N THR A 11 -16.62 -14.99 -1.41
CA THR A 11 -17.41 -16.16 -1.86
C THR A 11 -16.54 -17.29 -2.39
N VAL A 12 -15.23 -17.03 -2.54
CA VAL A 12 -14.23 -17.98 -3.04
C VAL A 12 -13.17 -18.22 -1.95
N PRO A 13 -12.75 -19.46 -1.72
CA PRO A 13 -11.71 -19.78 -0.74
C PRO A 13 -10.40 -19.03 -1.01
N LEU A 14 -9.73 -18.57 0.05
CA LEU A 14 -8.48 -17.81 -0.05
C LEU A 14 -7.39 -18.58 -0.79
N GLU A 15 -7.32 -19.89 -0.58
CA GLU A 15 -6.42 -20.79 -1.32
C GLU A 15 -6.61 -20.70 -2.84
N GLN A 16 -7.86 -20.69 -3.29
CA GLN A 16 -8.16 -20.57 -4.71
C GLN A 16 -7.80 -19.18 -5.24
N LEU A 17 -8.05 -18.13 -4.47
CA LEU A 17 -7.70 -16.76 -4.82
C LEU A 17 -6.17 -16.55 -4.90
N ALA A 18 -5.39 -17.28 -4.11
CA ALA A 18 -3.93 -17.18 -4.12
C ALA A 18 -3.28 -17.87 -5.34
N ARG A 19 -3.92 -18.88 -5.96
CA ARG A 19 -3.33 -19.69 -7.04
C ARG A 19 -2.69 -18.88 -8.19
N PRO A 20 -3.33 -17.83 -8.74
CA PRO A 20 -2.70 -17.04 -9.81
C PRO A 20 -1.42 -16.36 -9.35
N ALA A 21 -1.39 -15.79 -8.15
CA ALA A 21 -0.22 -15.15 -7.59
C ALA A 21 0.92 -16.16 -7.32
N VAL A 22 0.58 -17.35 -6.82
CA VAL A 22 1.53 -18.47 -6.65
C VAL A 22 2.15 -18.87 -8.00
N ALA A 23 1.32 -19.03 -9.02
CA ALA A 23 1.80 -19.40 -10.36
C ALA A 23 2.74 -18.32 -10.95
N LEU A 24 2.38 -17.04 -10.83
CA LEU A 24 3.20 -15.91 -11.28
C LEU A 24 4.52 -15.82 -10.51
N ALA A 25 4.50 -15.99 -9.20
CA ALA A 25 5.70 -15.93 -8.37
C ALA A 25 6.69 -17.06 -8.77
N ARG A 26 6.21 -18.28 -8.96
CA ARG A 26 7.04 -19.43 -9.35
C ARG A 26 7.52 -19.37 -10.79
N ALA A 27 6.63 -19.05 -11.74
CA ALA A 27 7.00 -18.94 -13.15
C ALA A 27 7.83 -17.68 -13.46
N GLY A 28 7.73 -16.68 -12.60
CA GLY A 28 8.31 -15.35 -12.80
C GLY A 28 7.50 -14.48 -13.75
N VAL A 29 7.72 -13.19 -13.64
CA VAL A 29 7.12 -12.17 -14.48
C VAL A 29 8.20 -11.42 -15.24
N GLU A 30 7.88 -10.97 -16.46
CA GLU A 30 8.78 -10.14 -17.23
C GLU A 30 8.89 -8.76 -16.61
N VAL A 31 10.11 -8.29 -16.42
CA VAL A 31 10.42 -6.94 -15.94
C VAL A 31 10.12 -5.93 -17.03
N ASN A 32 9.19 -5.02 -16.79
CA ASN A 32 8.89 -3.96 -17.75
C ASN A 32 9.88 -2.78 -17.64
N ALA A 33 9.80 -1.84 -18.58
CA ALA A 33 10.72 -0.69 -18.65
C ALA A 33 10.68 0.19 -17.38
N THR A 34 9.48 0.39 -16.79
CA THR A 34 9.32 1.19 -15.58
C THR A 34 9.93 0.48 -14.38
N GLN A 35 9.73 -0.83 -14.24
CA GLN A 35 10.35 -1.60 -13.17
C GLN A 35 11.88 -1.60 -13.30
N ALA A 36 12.41 -1.78 -14.51
CA ALA A 36 13.85 -1.74 -14.77
C ALA A 36 14.46 -0.38 -14.39
N TYR A 37 13.78 0.72 -14.74
CA TYR A 37 14.18 2.06 -14.33
C TYR A 37 14.19 2.22 -12.79
N LEU A 38 13.15 1.71 -12.11
CA LEU A 38 13.09 1.73 -10.65
C LEU A 38 14.20 0.89 -10.02
N TYR A 39 14.51 -0.28 -10.56
CA TYR A 39 15.61 -1.11 -10.07
C TYR A 39 16.96 -0.41 -10.19
N ASP A 40 17.17 0.35 -11.26
CA ASP A 40 18.41 1.10 -11.48
C ASP A 40 18.58 2.23 -10.45
N ILE A 41 17.56 3.07 -10.26
CA ILE A 41 17.64 4.20 -9.31
C ILE A 41 17.63 3.75 -7.85
N LEU A 42 16.97 2.62 -7.53
CA LEU A 42 16.89 2.04 -6.19
C LEU A 42 17.97 0.96 -5.93
N ALA A 43 18.87 0.75 -6.87
CA ALA A 43 19.96 -0.22 -6.73
C ALA A 43 20.72 -0.12 -5.38
N PRO A 44 21.04 1.08 -4.85
CA PRO A 44 21.70 1.19 -3.55
C PRO A 44 20.89 0.54 -2.41
N ILE A 45 19.56 0.56 -2.48
CA ILE A 45 18.68 -0.08 -1.50
C ILE A 45 18.57 -1.58 -1.78
N TYR A 46 18.19 -1.96 -3.00
CA TYR A 46 17.95 -3.36 -3.37
C TYR A 46 19.17 -4.24 -3.28
N LEU A 47 20.36 -3.68 -3.50
CA LEU A 47 21.63 -4.40 -3.45
C LEU A 47 22.37 -4.22 -2.11
N SER A 48 21.75 -3.62 -1.11
CA SER A 48 22.37 -3.39 0.20
C SER A 48 22.64 -4.69 0.97
N ALA A 49 21.76 -5.69 0.82
CA ALA A 49 21.86 -6.99 1.47
C ALA A 49 22.17 -8.12 0.47
N PRO A 50 22.81 -9.22 0.89
CA PRO A 50 23.08 -10.38 0.02
C PRO A 50 21.81 -10.96 -0.60
N GLU A 51 20.72 -11.03 0.15
CA GLU A 51 19.45 -11.59 -0.27
C GLU A 51 18.80 -10.72 -1.38
N GLY A 52 18.90 -9.40 -1.23
CA GLY A 52 18.46 -8.47 -2.26
C GLY A 52 19.28 -8.60 -3.53
N ARG A 53 20.62 -8.75 -3.40
CA ARG A 53 21.48 -9.04 -4.56
C ARG A 53 21.11 -10.34 -5.26
N ALA A 54 20.86 -11.41 -4.50
CA ALA A 54 20.43 -12.69 -5.06
C ALA A 54 19.10 -12.58 -5.83
N THR A 55 18.20 -11.72 -5.38
CA THR A 55 16.87 -11.51 -5.99
C THR A 55 16.93 -10.58 -7.20
N PHE A 56 17.57 -9.42 -7.06
CA PHE A 56 17.50 -8.35 -8.07
C PHE A 56 18.73 -8.30 -9.00
N MET A 57 19.77 -9.13 -8.72
CA MET A 57 20.99 -9.22 -9.50
C MET A 57 21.45 -10.68 -9.66
N PRO A 58 20.57 -11.62 -10.08
CA PRO A 58 20.86 -13.06 -10.06
C PRO A 58 22.03 -13.45 -10.96
N GLU A 59 22.27 -12.73 -12.04
CA GLU A 59 23.34 -12.99 -13.02
C GLU A 59 24.52 -11.99 -12.91
N GLY A 60 24.73 -11.40 -11.71
CA GLY A 60 25.80 -10.42 -11.49
C GLY A 60 25.52 -9.03 -12.07
N ARG A 61 24.35 -8.79 -12.63
CA ARG A 61 23.85 -7.49 -13.08
C ARG A 61 22.41 -7.29 -12.59
N ILE A 62 22.02 -6.04 -12.37
CA ILE A 62 20.64 -5.72 -11.99
C ILE A 62 19.69 -6.09 -13.13
N LEU A 63 18.46 -6.52 -12.76
CA LEU A 63 17.42 -6.90 -13.70
C LEU A 63 17.03 -5.72 -14.58
N ARG A 64 16.84 -5.98 -15.87
CA ARG A 64 16.48 -5.02 -16.92
C ARG A 64 15.14 -5.35 -17.54
N ALA A 65 14.61 -4.45 -18.35
CA ALA A 65 13.41 -4.72 -19.15
C ALA A 65 13.63 -5.94 -20.05
N GLY A 66 12.67 -6.85 -20.04
CA GLY A 66 12.72 -8.13 -20.73
C GLY A 66 13.31 -9.28 -19.90
N ASP A 67 14.03 -9.01 -18.81
CA ASP A 67 14.46 -10.06 -17.87
C ASP A 67 13.25 -10.63 -17.11
N ARG A 68 13.45 -11.79 -16.49
CA ARG A 68 12.40 -12.46 -15.73
C ARG A 68 12.73 -12.43 -14.24
N LEU A 69 11.84 -11.85 -13.45
CA LEU A 69 11.90 -11.93 -11.98
C LEU A 69 11.06 -13.12 -11.52
N ALA A 70 11.70 -14.17 -11.04
CA ALA A 70 11.05 -15.33 -10.42
C ALA A 70 11.32 -15.37 -8.92
N LEU A 71 10.28 -15.64 -8.13
CA LEU A 71 10.30 -15.66 -6.67
C LEU A 71 9.66 -16.97 -6.17
N PRO A 72 10.27 -18.14 -6.40
CA PRO A 72 9.65 -19.42 -6.07
C PRO A 72 9.35 -19.57 -4.58
N GLU A 73 10.25 -19.14 -3.69
CA GLU A 73 10.04 -19.16 -2.24
C GLU A 73 8.82 -18.30 -1.84
N LEU A 74 8.62 -17.15 -2.49
CA LEU A 74 7.41 -16.35 -2.29
C LEU A 74 6.16 -17.08 -2.77
N GLY A 75 6.27 -17.84 -3.87
CA GLY A 75 5.20 -18.71 -4.34
C GLY A 75 4.78 -19.72 -3.29
N ASP A 76 5.75 -20.40 -2.65
CA ASP A 76 5.49 -21.36 -1.58
C ASP A 76 4.87 -20.70 -0.34
N THR A 77 5.34 -19.52 0.01
CA THR A 77 4.77 -18.70 1.10
C THR A 77 3.31 -18.29 0.79
N LEU A 78 3.02 -17.83 -0.42
CA LEU A 78 1.67 -17.44 -0.83
C LEU A 78 0.71 -18.62 -0.86
N GLU A 79 1.15 -19.79 -1.33
CA GLU A 79 0.35 -21.01 -1.31
C GLU A 79 0.01 -21.42 0.13
N ARG A 80 0.99 -21.37 1.02
CA ARG A 80 0.80 -21.65 2.43
C ARG A 80 -0.17 -20.68 3.10
N LEU A 81 -0.01 -19.36 2.87
CA LEU A 81 -0.91 -18.33 3.40
C LEU A 81 -2.33 -18.46 2.80
N GLY A 82 -2.45 -18.91 1.56
CA GLY A 82 -3.74 -19.22 0.95
C GLY A 82 -4.47 -20.36 1.67
N ARG A 83 -3.74 -21.42 2.03
CA ARG A 83 -4.27 -22.61 2.71
C ARG A 83 -4.50 -22.38 4.21
N ASP A 84 -3.50 -21.83 4.91
CA ASP A 84 -3.44 -21.80 6.38
C ASP A 84 -3.89 -20.42 6.94
N GLY A 85 -4.15 -19.43 6.07
CA GLY A 85 -4.44 -18.05 6.48
C GLY A 85 -3.21 -17.27 6.94
N ALA A 86 -3.44 -16.22 7.71
CA ALA A 86 -2.38 -15.31 8.16
C ALA A 86 -1.57 -15.79 9.40
N PRO A 87 -2.02 -16.73 10.25
CA PRO A 87 -1.29 -17.11 11.46
C PRO A 87 0.18 -17.48 11.26
N PRO A 88 0.60 -18.21 10.19
CA PRO A 88 2.02 -18.50 9.97
C PRO A 88 2.90 -17.25 9.91
N PHE A 89 2.38 -16.13 9.36
CA PHE A 89 3.10 -14.87 9.23
C PHE A 89 3.15 -14.06 10.53
N TYR A 90 2.15 -14.19 11.41
CA TYR A 90 2.06 -13.36 12.61
C TYR A 90 2.51 -14.07 13.88
N THR A 91 2.32 -15.38 13.98
CA THR A 91 2.60 -16.17 15.20
C THR A 91 3.33 -17.47 14.92
N GLY A 92 3.57 -17.82 13.65
CA GLY A 92 4.23 -19.08 13.26
C GLY A 92 5.71 -18.89 12.88
N ASP A 93 6.20 -19.84 12.12
CA ASP A 93 7.59 -19.93 11.67
C ASP A 93 7.98 -18.83 10.66
N LEU A 94 7.05 -18.33 9.83
CA LEU A 94 7.31 -17.17 8.99
C LEU A 94 7.60 -15.93 9.85
N ALA A 95 6.85 -15.74 10.95
CA ALA A 95 7.14 -14.67 11.92
C ALA A 95 8.54 -14.83 12.51
N ALA A 96 8.91 -16.05 12.92
CA ALA A 96 10.24 -16.36 13.44
C ALA A 96 11.32 -16.04 12.41
N GLY A 97 11.17 -16.47 11.16
CA GLY A 97 12.10 -16.19 10.06
C GLY A 97 12.30 -14.71 9.81
N VAL A 98 11.23 -13.91 9.83
CA VAL A 98 11.29 -12.44 9.73
C VAL A 98 12.12 -11.86 10.89
N LEU A 99 11.83 -12.25 12.12
CA LEU A 99 12.51 -11.74 13.31
C LEU A 99 13.99 -12.13 13.34
N ASP A 100 14.31 -13.37 13.01
CA ASP A 100 15.69 -13.87 12.99
C ASP A 100 16.51 -13.18 11.89
N THR A 101 15.88 -12.83 10.76
CA THR A 101 16.51 -12.07 9.69
C THR A 101 16.77 -10.62 10.08
N LEU A 102 15.85 -9.97 10.78
CA LEU A 102 15.89 -8.54 11.03
C LEU A 102 16.60 -8.17 12.33
N ARG A 103 16.51 -8.99 13.38
CA ARG A 103 17.12 -8.70 14.70
C ARG A 103 18.63 -8.45 14.64
N PRO A 104 19.46 -9.24 13.93
CA PRO A 104 20.90 -8.97 13.79
C PRO A 104 21.20 -7.65 13.06
N ARG A 105 20.20 -7.11 12.35
CA ARG A 105 20.30 -5.84 11.61
C ARG A 105 19.78 -4.62 12.40
N GLY A 106 19.50 -4.81 13.69
CA GLY A 106 19.07 -3.74 14.59
C GLY A 106 17.58 -3.45 14.58
N ALA A 107 16.74 -4.31 13.98
CA ALA A 107 15.30 -4.13 14.03
C ALA A 107 14.76 -4.29 15.47
N VAL A 108 13.84 -3.42 15.83
CA VAL A 108 13.17 -3.39 17.15
C VAL A 108 11.88 -4.20 17.19
N LEU A 109 11.45 -4.75 16.05
CA LEU A 109 10.25 -5.57 15.93
C LEU A 109 10.35 -6.82 16.81
N THR A 110 9.30 -7.13 17.56
CA THR A 110 9.22 -8.28 18.46
C THR A 110 8.14 -9.28 18.03
N ALA A 111 8.21 -10.49 18.55
CA ALA A 111 7.17 -11.50 18.35
C ALA A 111 5.82 -11.03 18.94
N GLN A 112 5.85 -10.26 20.01
CA GLN A 112 4.64 -9.69 20.62
C GLN A 112 3.99 -8.65 19.69
N ASP A 113 4.76 -7.82 19.02
CA ASP A 113 4.25 -6.83 18.05
C ASP A 113 3.55 -7.52 16.89
N LEU A 114 4.14 -8.59 16.35
CA LEU A 114 3.52 -9.39 15.30
C LEU A 114 2.23 -10.07 15.78
N ALA A 115 2.28 -10.74 16.93
CA ALA A 115 1.12 -11.45 17.50
C ALA A 115 -0.04 -10.51 17.87
N ALA A 116 0.27 -9.29 18.32
CA ALA A 116 -0.73 -8.27 18.67
C ALA A 116 -1.33 -7.56 17.45
N TYR A 117 -0.74 -7.73 16.25
CA TYR A 117 -1.23 -7.03 15.07
C TYR A 117 -2.58 -7.56 14.60
N ALA A 118 -3.53 -6.67 14.40
CA ALA A 118 -4.84 -6.98 13.86
C ALA A 118 -5.27 -5.96 12.79
N ALA A 119 -6.04 -6.41 11.80
CA ALA A 119 -6.74 -5.52 10.89
C ALA A 119 -7.85 -4.78 11.65
N ILE A 120 -7.94 -3.46 11.50
CA ILE A 120 -8.94 -2.64 12.18
C ILE A 120 -10.00 -2.21 11.16
N ALA A 121 -11.25 -2.60 11.37
CA ALA A 121 -12.38 -2.05 10.64
C ALA A 121 -12.63 -0.61 11.10
N ARG A 122 -12.80 0.31 10.14
CA ARG A 122 -13.02 1.73 10.42
C ARG A 122 -14.21 2.24 9.61
N THR A 123 -14.94 3.18 10.17
CA THR A 123 -15.92 3.95 9.39
C THR A 123 -15.16 4.85 8.42
N PRO A 124 -15.50 4.87 7.12
CA PRO A 124 -14.87 5.75 6.16
C PRO A 124 -14.96 7.23 6.54
N ALA A 125 -13.96 8.02 6.17
CA ALA A 125 -14.11 9.46 6.07
C ALA A 125 -15.08 9.74 4.92
N GLN A 126 -15.99 10.69 5.13
CA GLN A 126 -17.04 11.02 4.18
C GLN A 126 -17.04 12.50 3.84
N ALA A 127 -17.26 12.82 2.57
CA ALA A 127 -17.54 14.14 2.08
C ALA A 127 -18.74 14.08 1.14
N THR A 128 -19.39 15.22 0.93
CA THR A 128 -20.39 15.38 -0.14
C THR A 128 -19.75 16.22 -1.25
N TYR A 129 -20.02 15.84 -2.49
CA TYR A 129 -19.69 16.61 -3.67
C TYR A 129 -20.84 16.50 -4.67
N ARG A 130 -21.58 17.58 -4.89
CA ARG A 130 -22.72 17.66 -5.81
C ARG A 130 -23.73 16.52 -5.59
N GLU A 131 -24.21 16.40 -4.36
CA GLU A 131 -25.17 15.38 -3.91
C GLU A 131 -24.60 13.94 -3.84
N HIS A 132 -23.41 13.69 -4.40
CA HIS A 132 -22.75 12.39 -4.30
C HIS A 132 -22.03 12.23 -2.96
N SER A 133 -22.05 11.02 -2.41
CA SER A 133 -21.28 10.67 -1.23
C SER A 133 -19.88 10.17 -1.64
N VAL A 134 -18.84 10.84 -1.17
CA VAL A 134 -17.43 10.45 -1.36
C VAL A 134 -16.95 9.76 -0.10
N LEU A 135 -16.63 8.46 -0.18
CA LEU A 135 -16.15 7.64 0.92
C LEU A 135 -14.67 7.33 0.70
N THR A 136 -13.84 7.60 1.70
CA THR A 136 -12.39 7.38 1.60
C THR A 136 -11.78 6.95 2.93
N ASN A 137 -10.47 6.69 2.99
CA ASN A 137 -9.80 6.24 4.20
C ASN A 137 -9.89 7.27 5.32
N PRO A 138 -10.32 6.84 6.53
CA PRO A 138 -10.32 7.67 7.73
C PRO A 138 -8.91 7.74 8.36
N PRO A 139 -8.71 8.54 9.43
CA PRO A 139 -7.47 8.51 10.20
C PRO A 139 -7.08 7.08 10.64
N PRO A 140 -5.79 6.74 10.64
CA PRO A 140 -4.62 7.62 10.50
C PRO A 140 -4.23 7.94 9.04
N SER A 141 -5.04 7.63 8.04
CA SER A 141 -4.76 8.08 6.67
C SER A 141 -4.94 9.60 6.56
N ALA A 142 -3.84 10.31 6.38
CA ALA A 142 -3.86 11.73 6.06
C ALA A 142 -4.41 11.96 4.64
N GLY A 143 -4.08 11.07 3.69
CA GLY A 143 -4.51 11.18 2.30
C GLY A 143 -6.02 11.22 2.13
N GLY A 144 -6.73 10.26 2.73
CA GLY A 144 -8.19 10.22 2.67
C GLY A 144 -8.84 11.40 3.39
N THR A 145 -8.35 11.74 4.59
CA THR A 145 -8.89 12.89 5.35
C THR A 145 -8.73 14.20 4.58
N LEU A 146 -7.58 14.44 3.97
CA LEU A 146 -7.31 15.64 3.17
C LEU A 146 -8.10 15.65 1.86
N LEU A 147 -8.33 14.49 1.25
CA LEU A 147 -9.19 14.37 0.08
C LEU A 147 -10.65 14.71 0.42
N ALA A 148 -11.19 14.18 1.52
CA ALA A 148 -12.54 14.51 1.98
C ALA A 148 -12.70 16.02 2.25
N LEU A 149 -11.71 16.65 2.88
CA LEU A 149 -11.67 18.10 3.09
C LEU A 149 -11.66 18.88 1.77
N ALA A 150 -10.83 18.47 0.81
CA ALA A 150 -10.75 19.11 -0.50
C ALA A 150 -12.06 18.99 -1.27
N MET A 151 -12.70 17.82 -1.27
CA MET A 151 -14.01 17.59 -1.91
C MET A 151 -15.09 18.47 -1.31
N SER A 152 -15.21 18.52 0.02
CA SER A 152 -16.21 19.38 0.68
C SER A 152 -16.00 20.87 0.37
N ARG A 153 -14.74 21.33 0.26
CA ARG A 153 -14.44 22.71 -0.13
C ARG A 153 -14.72 22.99 -1.60
N LEU A 154 -14.46 22.01 -2.46
CA LEU A 154 -14.77 22.14 -3.88
C LEU A 154 -16.27 22.25 -4.10
N ASP A 155 -17.07 21.50 -3.34
CA ASP A 155 -18.53 21.57 -3.35
C ASP A 155 -19.05 22.96 -2.98
N ALA A 156 -18.45 23.58 -1.96
CA ALA A 156 -18.79 24.95 -1.52
C ALA A 156 -18.50 26.05 -2.55
N LYS A 157 -17.80 25.75 -3.67
CA LYS A 157 -17.54 26.72 -4.75
C LYS A 157 -18.72 26.91 -5.71
N GLY A 158 -19.79 26.12 -5.58
CA GLY A 158 -21.02 26.26 -6.36
C GLY A 158 -21.25 25.19 -7.43
N GLU A 159 -22.34 25.31 -8.17
CA GLU A 159 -22.88 24.25 -9.03
C GLU A 159 -22.15 24.09 -10.39
N GLY A 160 -21.40 25.07 -10.86
CA GLY A 160 -20.68 24.99 -12.14
C GLY A 160 -19.50 24.02 -12.12
N PRO A 161 -18.96 23.60 -13.28
CA PRO A 161 -17.74 22.80 -13.31
C PRO A 161 -16.60 23.57 -12.60
N PRO A 162 -15.77 22.88 -11.77
CA PRO A 162 -14.69 23.58 -11.08
C PRO A 162 -13.68 24.11 -12.09
N THR A 163 -13.29 25.37 -11.92
CA THR A 163 -12.20 25.95 -12.69
C THR A 163 -10.86 25.39 -12.17
N LEU A 164 -9.81 25.47 -12.99
CA LEU A 164 -8.47 25.12 -12.56
C LEU A 164 -8.05 25.91 -11.29
N GLY A 165 -8.45 27.20 -11.21
CA GLY A 165 -8.21 28.00 -10.02
C GLY A 165 -8.88 27.46 -8.77
N HIS A 166 -10.12 26.97 -8.87
CA HIS A 166 -10.81 26.33 -7.73
C HIS A 166 -10.07 25.04 -7.28
N ILE A 167 -9.62 24.21 -8.23
CA ILE A 167 -8.87 23.00 -7.92
C ILE A 167 -7.55 23.34 -7.22
N VAL A 168 -6.78 24.29 -7.75
CA VAL A 168 -5.51 24.73 -7.15
C VAL A 168 -5.75 25.24 -5.73
N GLU A 169 -6.73 26.14 -5.52
CA GLU A 169 -7.04 26.71 -4.20
C GLU A 169 -7.39 25.64 -3.17
N VAL A 170 -8.24 24.64 -3.52
CA VAL A 170 -8.58 23.58 -2.56
C VAL A 170 -7.41 22.63 -2.31
N MET A 171 -6.55 22.41 -3.30
CA MET A 171 -5.31 21.64 -3.13
C MET A 171 -4.33 22.35 -2.20
N GLU A 172 -4.12 23.66 -2.39
CA GLU A 172 -3.27 24.49 -1.52
C GLU A 172 -3.79 24.50 -0.10
N HIS A 173 -5.11 24.68 0.07
CA HIS A 173 -5.72 24.64 1.39
C HIS A 173 -5.53 23.28 2.08
N ALA A 174 -5.81 22.18 1.38
CA ALA A 174 -5.57 20.85 1.91
C ALA A 174 -4.08 20.62 2.22
N GLN A 175 -3.19 21.15 1.40
CA GLN A 175 -1.75 21.11 1.63
C GLN A 175 -1.34 21.92 2.88
N ALA A 176 -1.93 23.08 3.13
CA ALA A 176 -1.64 23.90 4.29
C ALA A 176 -2.04 23.25 5.63
N GLN A 177 -2.90 22.23 5.60
CA GLN A 177 -3.21 21.41 6.77
C GLN A 177 -2.10 20.39 7.10
N ARG A 178 -1.07 20.31 6.26
CA ARG A 178 0.08 19.42 6.44
C ARG A 178 1.24 20.22 7.03
N THR A 179 1.96 19.60 7.96
CA THR A 179 3.18 20.20 8.51
C THR A 179 4.33 20.18 7.48
N PRO A 180 5.33 21.11 7.58
CA PRO A 180 6.43 21.21 6.60
C PRO A 180 7.26 19.94 6.39
N ALA A 181 7.36 19.06 7.37
CA ALA A 181 8.07 17.77 7.28
C ALA A 181 7.45 16.78 6.28
N PHE A 182 6.39 17.14 5.62
CA PHE A 182 5.53 16.27 4.81
C PHE A 182 5.85 16.28 3.30
N LEU A 183 6.87 17.00 2.83
CA LEU A 183 6.88 17.50 1.43
C LEU A 183 7.79 16.77 0.44
N GLU A 184 8.66 15.87 0.84
CA GLU A 184 9.64 15.30 -0.10
C GLU A 184 9.80 13.79 0.06
N GLN A 185 9.12 12.96 -0.74
CA GLN A 185 9.68 11.70 -1.26
C GLN A 185 8.73 10.93 -2.20
N LEU A 186 9.32 10.13 -3.10
CA LEU A 186 8.66 9.26 -4.07
C LEU A 186 8.43 7.88 -3.41
N GLY A 187 7.20 7.55 -3.05
CA GLY A 187 6.84 6.21 -2.57
C GLY A 187 6.28 5.33 -3.69
N SER A 188 6.61 4.04 -3.68
CA SER A 188 6.06 3.04 -4.58
C SER A 188 4.78 2.45 -3.99
N THR A 189 3.64 2.78 -4.56
CA THR A 189 2.31 2.36 -4.10
C THR A 189 1.57 1.68 -5.25
N THR A 190 0.79 0.65 -4.94
CA THR A 190 -0.10 0.00 -5.91
C THR A 190 -1.55 0.21 -5.49
N HIS A 191 -2.42 0.56 -6.43
CA HIS A 191 -3.86 0.63 -6.23
C HIS A 191 -4.59 -0.31 -7.19
N ILE A 192 -5.63 -0.97 -6.67
CA ILE A 192 -6.51 -1.87 -7.41
C ILE A 192 -7.95 -1.49 -7.10
N SER A 193 -8.73 -1.16 -8.13
CA SER A 193 -10.18 -0.99 -8.08
C SER A 193 -10.86 -2.11 -8.84
N VAL A 194 -11.84 -2.75 -8.22
CA VAL A 194 -12.63 -3.81 -8.84
C VAL A 194 -14.09 -3.54 -8.60
N VAL A 195 -14.91 -3.73 -9.63
CA VAL A 195 -16.38 -3.68 -9.56
C VAL A 195 -16.92 -4.94 -10.21
N ASP A 196 -17.86 -5.62 -9.55
CA ASP A 196 -18.52 -6.80 -10.12
C ASP A 196 -19.80 -6.46 -10.85
N GLY A 197 -20.43 -7.48 -11.45
CA GLY A 197 -21.67 -7.31 -12.21
C GLY A 197 -22.89 -6.87 -11.37
N ASP A 198 -22.83 -7.02 -10.06
CA ASP A 198 -23.88 -6.61 -9.11
C ASP A 198 -23.62 -5.19 -8.55
N GLY A 199 -22.56 -4.50 -9.00
CA GLY A 199 -22.19 -3.16 -8.54
C GLY A 199 -21.44 -3.16 -7.19
N ARG A 200 -21.03 -4.32 -6.68
CA ARG A 200 -20.17 -4.38 -5.49
C ARG A 200 -18.77 -3.96 -5.86
N ALA A 201 -18.14 -3.13 -5.04
CA ALA A 201 -16.82 -2.59 -5.30
C ALA A 201 -15.81 -2.92 -4.22
N CYS A 202 -14.55 -3.07 -4.62
CA CYS A 202 -13.42 -3.18 -3.74
C CYS A 202 -12.30 -2.25 -4.22
N ALA A 203 -11.83 -1.37 -3.36
CA ALA A 203 -10.71 -0.48 -3.61
C ALA A 203 -9.58 -0.81 -2.61
N VAL A 204 -8.45 -1.26 -3.12
CA VAL A 204 -7.30 -1.65 -2.29
C VAL A 204 -6.09 -0.83 -2.68
N THR A 205 -5.50 -0.16 -1.70
CA THR A 205 -4.21 0.49 -1.87
C THR A 205 -3.21 -0.18 -0.92
N ALA A 206 -2.11 -0.65 -1.47
CA ALA A 206 -1.04 -1.30 -0.74
C ALA A 206 0.32 -0.70 -1.11
N THR A 207 1.24 -0.66 -0.16
CA THR A 207 2.60 -0.18 -0.40
C THR A 207 3.60 -1.00 0.40
N ASN A 208 4.79 -1.15 -0.15
CA ASN A 208 5.97 -1.69 0.51
C ASN A 208 7.04 -0.59 0.70
N GLY A 209 6.64 0.67 0.53
CA GLY A 209 7.59 1.73 0.23
C GLY A 209 8.35 1.39 -1.04
N GLU A 210 9.65 1.56 -1.03
CA GLU A 210 10.56 1.02 -2.06
C GLU A 210 11.01 -0.41 -1.73
N GLY A 211 10.73 -0.91 -0.52
CA GLY A 211 11.37 -2.08 0.04
C GLY A 211 12.76 -1.77 0.62
N CYS A 212 13.23 -2.56 1.56
CA CYS A 212 14.51 -2.29 2.24
C CYS A 212 15.70 -3.10 1.70
N GLY A 213 15.53 -3.84 0.61
CA GLY A 213 16.57 -4.71 0.03
C GLY A 213 16.81 -6.01 0.79
N ILE A 214 16.09 -6.26 1.87
CA ILE A 214 16.16 -7.50 2.64
C ILE A 214 15.05 -8.42 2.18
N VAL A 215 15.41 -9.60 1.71
CA VAL A 215 14.46 -10.69 1.41
C VAL A 215 14.66 -11.77 2.46
N VAL A 216 13.59 -12.17 3.15
CA VAL A 216 13.66 -13.17 4.22
C VAL A 216 13.94 -14.54 3.61
N PRO A 217 15.10 -15.17 3.96
CA PRO A 217 15.48 -16.45 3.38
C PRO A 217 14.43 -17.54 3.59
N GLY A 218 14.22 -18.37 2.58
CA GLY A 218 13.25 -19.49 2.61
C GLY A 218 11.79 -19.08 2.53
N SER A 219 11.49 -17.76 2.51
CA SER A 219 10.13 -17.27 2.37
C SER A 219 9.91 -16.35 1.16
N GLY A 220 10.99 -15.79 0.62
CA GLY A 220 10.90 -14.82 -0.47
C GLY A 220 10.20 -13.50 -0.10
N ILE A 221 9.93 -13.25 1.18
CA ILE A 221 9.28 -12.02 1.65
C ILE A 221 10.25 -10.85 1.59
N HIS A 222 9.99 -9.90 0.70
CA HIS A 222 10.73 -8.64 0.64
C HIS A 222 10.20 -7.69 1.72
N VAL A 223 11.06 -7.31 2.66
CA VAL A 223 10.70 -6.45 3.78
C VAL A 223 10.52 -5.01 3.30
N ASN A 224 9.50 -4.32 3.82
CA ASN A 224 9.24 -2.92 3.51
C ASN A 224 10.25 -1.97 4.17
N ASN A 225 10.32 -0.71 3.68
CA ASN A 225 11.09 0.37 4.29
C ASN A 225 10.21 1.53 4.79
N ILE A 226 8.91 1.31 4.96
CA ILE A 226 7.93 2.37 5.24
C ILE A 226 8.27 3.21 6.48
N MET A 227 8.86 2.63 7.52
CA MET A 227 9.31 3.39 8.70
C MET A 227 10.48 4.33 8.40
N GLY A 228 11.19 4.14 7.30
CA GLY A 228 12.24 5.02 6.80
C GLY A 228 11.74 6.12 5.86
N GLU A 229 10.45 6.19 5.57
CA GLU A 229 9.87 7.25 4.75
C GLU A 229 9.65 8.51 5.59
N GLU A 230 10.32 9.61 5.22
CA GLU A 230 10.25 10.89 5.92
C GLU A 230 8.83 11.44 5.91
N ASP A 231 8.12 11.32 4.80
CA ASP A 231 6.74 11.73 4.63
C ASP A 231 5.75 11.13 5.64
N LEU A 232 6.05 9.93 6.13
CA LEU A 232 5.23 9.21 7.10
C LEU A 232 5.72 9.42 8.54
N SER A 233 6.80 10.19 8.71
CA SER A 233 7.41 10.51 9.99
C SER A 233 7.40 12.02 10.27
N PRO A 234 6.21 12.67 10.36
CA PRO A 234 6.09 14.14 10.43
C PRO A 234 6.73 14.75 11.69
N LEU A 235 6.97 13.95 12.71
CA LEU A 235 7.68 14.36 13.95
C LEU A 235 9.19 14.05 13.89
N GLY A 236 9.67 13.52 12.76
CA GLY A 236 11.01 12.97 12.58
C GLY A 236 11.08 11.48 12.90
N PHE A 237 12.14 10.83 12.42
CA PHE A 237 12.37 9.40 12.63
C PHE A 237 12.49 9.06 14.12
N HIS A 238 11.96 7.89 14.51
CA HIS A 238 11.98 7.36 15.87
C HIS A 238 11.23 8.23 16.91
N ARG A 239 10.31 9.11 16.47
CA ARG A 239 9.50 9.98 17.33
C ARG A 239 8.04 9.50 17.48
N ALA A 240 7.64 8.49 16.73
CA ALA A 240 6.30 7.93 16.86
C ALA A 240 6.08 7.32 18.26
N THR A 241 4.89 7.49 18.81
CA THR A 241 4.50 6.83 20.07
C THR A 241 4.46 5.31 19.85
N PRO A 242 5.11 4.51 20.70
CA PRO A 242 5.02 3.06 20.60
C PRO A 242 3.57 2.57 20.55
N GLY A 243 3.28 1.62 19.67
CA GLY A 243 1.93 1.10 19.45
C GLY A 243 1.02 1.97 18.59
N ALA A 244 1.41 3.21 18.25
CA ALA A 244 0.68 4.03 17.30
C ALA A 244 0.79 3.44 15.88
N ARG A 245 -0.31 3.56 15.11
CA ARG A 245 -0.29 3.20 13.68
C ARG A 245 0.24 4.36 12.87
N MET A 246 1.14 4.07 11.95
CA MET A 246 1.69 5.07 11.04
C MET A 246 0.59 5.71 10.19
N PRO A 247 0.71 7.01 9.90
CA PRO A 247 -0.12 7.66 8.90
C PRO A 247 0.19 7.12 7.50
N SER A 248 -0.69 7.39 6.54
CA SER A 248 -0.43 7.10 5.13
C SER A 248 -1.11 8.14 4.24
N MET A 249 -0.66 8.22 2.98
CA MET A 249 -1.33 9.03 1.96
C MET A 249 -2.29 8.21 1.11
N MET A 250 -2.41 6.91 1.37
CA MET A 250 -3.29 6.01 0.63
C MET A 250 -4.76 6.41 0.84
N ALA A 251 -5.47 6.63 -0.26
CA ALA A 251 -6.84 7.10 -0.27
C ALA A 251 -7.70 6.29 -1.27
N PRO A 252 -7.88 4.96 -1.06
CA PRO A 252 -8.88 4.25 -1.82
C PRO A 252 -10.24 4.91 -1.60
N THR A 253 -10.95 5.21 -2.68
CA THR A 253 -12.12 6.07 -2.65
C THR A 253 -13.27 5.43 -3.45
N ALA A 254 -14.47 5.50 -2.90
CA ALA A 254 -15.70 5.18 -3.60
C ALA A 254 -16.61 6.41 -3.62
N VAL A 255 -17.27 6.64 -4.74
CA VAL A 255 -18.28 7.68 -4.90
C VAL A 255 -19.62 7.01 -5.15
N LEU A 256 -20.61 7.41 -4.37
CA LEU A 256 -21.97 6.89 -4.47
C LEU A 256 -22.91 7.97 -4.97
N GLU A 257 -23.88 7.56 -5.79
CA GLU A 257 -25.03 8.36 -6.19
C GLU A 257 -25.90 8.74 -4.96
N PRO A 258 -26.79 9.73 -5.06
CA PRO A 258 -27.71 10.06 -3.99
C PRO A 258 -28.59 8.88 -3.52
N GLY A 259 -28.87 7.92 -4.41
CA GLY A 259 -29.59 6.68 -4.12
C GLY A 259 -28.76 5.61 -3.41
N GLY A 260 -27.45 5.80 -3.30
CA GLY A 260 -26.52 4.84 -2.67
C GLY A 260 -25.85 3.87 -3.65
N GLU A 261 -26.18 3.90 -4.93
CA GLU A 261 -25.55 3.08 -5.96
C GLU A 261 -24.12 3.54 -6.21
N LEU A 262 -23.27 2.61 -6.58
CA LEU A 262 -21.88 2.91 -6.90
C LEU A 262 -21.79 3.70 -8.23
N ARG A 263 -21.16 4.88 -8.17
CA ARG A 263 -20.82 5.65 -9.37
C ARG A 263 -19.38 5.45 -9.82
N LEU A 264 -18.44 5.46 -8.87
CA LEU A 264 -17.01 5.39 -9.16
C LEU A 264 -16.28 4.71 -8.03
N VAL A 265 -15.30 3.90 -8.36
CA VAL A 265 -14.27 3.45 -7.42
C VAL A 265 -12.91 3.81 -7.99
N VAL A 266 -12.07 4.47 -7.20
CA VAL A 266 -10.83 5.06 -7.66
C VAL A 266 -9.78 5.11 -6.56
N GLY A 267 -8.54 5.12 -6.94
CA GLY A 267 -7.39 5.41 -6.11
C GLY A 267 -6.18 5.69 -6.97
N SER A 268 -5.07 5.94 -6.35
CA SER A 268 -3.84 6.29 -7.04
C SER A 268 -2.63 5.78 -6.29
N ALA A 269 -1.50 5.80 -6.96
CA ALA A 269 -0.16 5.59 -6.43
C ALA A 269 0.65 6.89 -6.56
N GLY A 270 1.77 7.01 -5.83
CA GLY A 270 2.67 8.16 -5.93
C GLY A 270 2.72 9.04 -4.69
N SER A 271 2.71 8.42 -3.51
CA SER A 271 2.92 9.08 -2.21
C SER A 271 2.04 10.34 -2.03
N ASN A 272 2.64 11.49 -1.89
CA ASN A 272 1.98 12.78 -1.67
C ASN A 272 1.01 13.21 -2.79
N ARG A 273 1.18 12.69 -4.00
CA ARG A 273 0.36 13.02 -5.17
C ARG A 273 -0.93 12.20 -5.25
N ILE A 274 -1.10 11.15 -4.42
CA ILE A 274 -2.27 10.25 -4.46
C ILE A 274 -3.58 11.06 -4.39
N ARG A 275 -3.72 11.93 -3.39
CA ARG A 275 -4.96 12.71 -3.21
C ARG A 275 -5.22 13.70 -4.34
N SER A 276 -4.18 14.37 -4.86
CA SER A 276 -4.33 15.32 -5.96
C SER A 276 -4.58 14.65 -7.31
N ALA A 277 -4.19 13.38 -7.44
CA ALA A 277 -4.52 12.59 -8.61
C ALA A 277 -5.96 12.02 -8.57
N ILE A 278 -6.55 11.92 -7.38
CA ILE A 278 -7.94 11.46 -7.19
C ILE A 278 -8.91 12.64 -7.27
N LEU A 279 -8.53 13.83 -6.75
CA LEU A 279 -9.31 15.06 -6.80
C LEU A 279 -9.56 15.53 -8.23
#